data_0d5ad016fa2b5fc1277045ab6011e47d
#
_entry.id   0d5ad016fa2b5fc1277045ab6011e47d
#
_cell.length_a   1.000
_cell.length_b   1.000
_cell.length_c   1.000
_cell.angle_alpha   90.00
_cell.angle_beta   90.00
_cell.angle_gamma   90.00
#
_symmetry.space_group_name_H-M   'P 1'
#
loop_
_entity.id
_entity.type
_entity.pdbx_description
1 polymer ?
#
loop_
_entity_poly.entity_id
_entity_poly.type
_entity_poly.pdbx_seq_one_letter_code
_entity_poly.pdbx_strand_id
1 'polypeptide(L)'
;MDRELVDNKLESLRRCVRRAEAKCPEQVEALTGDYDAQDILALNLTRAVQLCVDTAAHLVAESEHEPPPDTMAASFDALHRLGVLAPDLAERLKRAVGFRNVAIHNDRAIDWAIVHTICREHLGDFRAFARAVADTLG
;
A
#
# COMPACT_ATOMS: atom_id res chain seq x y z
N MET A 1 3.04 20.29 -9.66
CA MET A 1 2.87 18.84 -9.41
C MET A 1 2.78 18.10 -10.74
N ASP A 2 3.48 17.00 -10.86
CA ASP A 2 3.35 16.16 -12.05
C ASP A 2 2.14 15.22 -11.87
N ARG A 3 1.00 15.66 -12.36
CA ARG A 3 -0.27 14.93 -12.25
C ARG A 3 -0.24 13.61 -13.02
N GLU A 4 0.40 13.59 -14.18
CA GLU A 4 0.54 12.36 -14.97
C GLU A 4 1.33 11.30 -14.21
N LEU A 5 2.41 11.69 -13.53
CA LEU A 5 3.18 10.78 -12.69
C LEU A 5 2.32 10.17 -11.57
N VAL A 6 1.55 11.01 -10.89
CA VAL A 6 0.65 10.55 -9.82
C VAL A 6 -0.42 9.62 -10.37
N ASP A 7 -1.07 10.00 -11.46
CA ASP A 7 -2.12 9.18 -12.09
C ASP A 7 -1.58 7.80 -12.50
N ASN A 8 -0.35 7.75 -13.03
CA ASN A 8 0.28 6.49 -13.41
C ASN A 8 0.58 5.62 -12.19
N LYS A 9 1.03 6.22 -11.09
CA LYS A 9 1.26 5.48 -9.84
C LYS A 9 -0.04 4.93 -9.28
N LEU A 10 -1.12 5.70 -9.31
CA LEU A 10 -2.43 5.24 -8.83
C LEU A 10 -2.98 4.11 -9.70
N GLU A 11 -2.78 4.18 -11.01
CA GLU A 11 -3.20 3.10 -11.91
C GLU A 11 -2.41 1.82 -11.65
N SER A 12 -1.10 1.94 -11.45
CA SER A 12 -0.25 0.80 -11.06
C SER A 12 -0.68 0.22 -9.73
N LEU A 13 -1.05 1.07 -8.77
CA LEU A 13 -1.58 0.62 -7.47
C LEU A 13 -2.85 -0.19 -7.65
N ARG A 14 -3.80 0.30 -8.43
CA ARG A 14 -5.05 -0.40 -8.70
C ARG A 14 -4.80 -1.76 -9.35
N ARG A 15 -3.84 -1.83 -10.25
CA ARG A 15 -3.44 -3.09 -10.90
C ARG A 15 -2.90 -4.08 -9.88
N CYS A 16 -2.02 -3.65 -8.98
CA CYS A 16 -1.49 -4.51 -7.93
C CYS A 16 -2.60 -5.06 -7.04
N VAL A 17 -3.56 -4.21 -6.67
CA VAL A 17 -4.71 -4.62 -5.85
C VAL A 17 -5.57 -5.65 -6.59
N ARG A 18 -5.88 -5.42 -7.87
CA ARG A 18 -6.65 -6.38 -8.68
C ARG A 18 -5.93 -7.73 -8.80
N ARG A 19 -4.61 -7.71 -8.99
CA ARG A 19 -3.81 -8.93 -9.08
C ARG A 19 -3.83 -9.70 -7.77
N ALA A 20 -3.65 -9.02 -6.63
CA ALA A 20 -3.70 -9.64 -5.33
C ALA A 20 -5.09 -10.25 -5.06
N GLU A 21 -6.15 -9.50 -5.36
CA GLU A 21 -7.51 -9.98 -5.18
C GLU A 21 -7.78 -11.24 -6.01
N ALA A 22 -7.36 -11.23 -7.28
CA ALA A 22 -7.61 -12.33 -8.21
C ALA A 22 -6.87 -13.62 -7.82
N LYS A 23 -5.72 -13.51 -7.16
CA LYS A 23 -4.87 -14.66 -6.83
C LYS A 23 -5.00 -15.11 -5.37
N CYS A 24 -5.71 -14.37 -4.53
CA CYS A 24 -5.92 -14.76 -3.14
C CYS A 24 -6.92 -15.91 -3.06
N PRO A 25 -6.52 -17.08 -2.51
CA PRO A 25 -7.46 -18.18 -2.31
C PRO A 25 -8.46 -17.85 -1.18
N GLU A 26 -9.60 -18.50 -1.19
CA GLU A 26 -10.60 -18.32 -0.13
C GLU A 26 -10.10 -18.80 1.22
N GLN A 27 -9.35 -19.91 1.23
CA GLN A 27 -8.86 -20.54 2.45
C GLN A 27 -7.36 -20.35 2.60
N VAL A 28 -6.92 -20.01 3.81
CA VAL A 28 -5.51 -19.79 4.09
C VAL A 28 -4.65 -21.05 3.83
N GLU A 29 -5.21 -22.22 4.04
CA GLU A 29 -4.51 -23.50 3.83
C GLU A 29 -4.10 -23.67 2.36
N ALA A 30 -4.89 -23.18 1.43
CA ALA A 30 -4.54 -23.22 0.02
C ALA A 30 -3.35 -22.31 -0.30
N LEU A 31 -3.20 -21.21 0.44
CA LEU A 31 -2.06 -20.30 0.25
C LEU A 31 -0.76 -20.89 0.79
N THR A 32 -0.80 -21.58 1.93
CA THR A 32 0.41 -22.12 2.55
C THR A 32 1.08 -23.21 1.72
N GLY A 33 0.35 -23.85 0.82
CA GLY A 33 0.88 -24.90 -0.07
C GLY A 33 1.13 -24.45 -1.50
N ASP A 34 0.85 -23.21 -1.84
CA ASP A 34 0.92 -22.71 -3.22
C ASP A 34 1.98 -21.60 -3.34
N TYR A 35 3.18 -22.00 -3.76
CA TYR A 35 4.30 -21.06 -3.89
C TYR A 35 4.04 -20.00 -4.97
N ASP A 36 3.35 -20.33 -6.05
CA ASP A 36 3.03 -19.34 -7.09
C ASP A 36 2.11 -18.27 -6.54
N ALA A 37 1.07 -18.65 -5.81
CA ALA A 37 0.18 -17.69 -5.16
C ALA A 37 0.94 -16.83 -4.13
N GLN A 38 1.81 -17.46 -3.32
CA GLN A 38 2.63 -16.74 -2.36
C GLN A 38 3.47 -15.65 -3.04
N ASP A 39 4.16 -16.01 -4.12
CA ASP A 39 5.04 -15.07 -4.83
C ASP A 39 4.24 -13.93 -5.45
N ILE A 40 3.09 -14.23 -6.06
CA ILE A 40 2.23 -13.21 -6.69
C ILE A 40 1.68 -12.25 -5.63
N LEU A 41 1.19 -12.77 -4.51
CA LEU A 41 0.64 -11.94 -3.45
C LEU A 41 1.71 -11.08 -2.79
N ALA A 42 2.85 -11.65 -2.43
CA ALA A 42 3.94 -10.91 -1.80
C ALA A 42 4.43 -9.79 -2.71
N LEU A 43 4.62 -10.06 -4.01
CA LEU A 43 5.08 -9.06 -4.97
C LEU A 43 4.07 -7.92 -5.10
N ASN A 44 2.80 -8.23 -5.31
CA ASN A 44 1.79 -7.20 -5.55
C ASN A 44 1.49 -6.38 -4.30
N LEU A 45 1.45 -6.99 -3.12
CA LEU A 45 1.26 -6.26 -1.87
C LEU A 45 2.46 -5.35 -1.57
N THR A 46 3.67 -5.85 -1.77
CA THR A 46 4.88 -5.06 -1.58
C THR A 46 4.90 -3.84 -2.51
N ARG A 47 4.56 -4.05 -3.79
CA ARG A 47 4.46 -2.96 -4.76
C ARG A 47 3.36 -1.97 -4.41
N ALA A 48 2.21 -2.46 -3.93
CA ALA A 48 1.11 -1.58 -3.52
C ALA A 48 1.55 -0.64 -2.41
N VAL A 49 2.22 -1.16 -1.38
CA VAL A 49 2.74 -0.33 -0.29
C VAL A 49 3.75 0.70 -0.83
N GLN A 50 4.69 0.25 -1.66
CA GLN A 50 5.72 1.16 -2.19
C GLN A 50 5.11 2.27 -3.04
N LEU A 51 4.10 1.95 -3.86
CA LEU A 51 3.41 2.95 -4.66
C LEU A 51 2.69 3.98 -3.80
N CYS A 52 2.07 3.54 -2.70
CA CYS A 52 1.45 4.47 -1.75
C CYS A 52 2.50 5.39 -1.11
N VAL A 53 3.62 4.83 -0.67
CA VAL A 53 4.70 5.61 -0.04
C VAL A 53 5.27 6.63 -1.04
N ASP A 54 5.57 6.20 -2.27
CA ASP A 54 6.13 7.08 -3.29
C ASP A 54 5.17 8.21 -3.65
N THR A 55 3.88 7.89 -3.79
CA THR A 55 2.84 8.89 -4.05
C THR A 55 2.74 9.87 -2.90
N ALA A 56 2.72 9.38 -1.66
CA ALA A 56 2.65 10.21 -0.47
C ALA A 56 3.85 11.16 -0.38
N ALA A 57 5.05 10.64 -0.60
CA ALA A 57 6.27 11.45 -0.55
C ALA A 57 6.25 12.56 -1.61
N HIS A 58 5.75 12.25 -2.82
CA HIS A 58 5.61 13.23 -3.88
C HIS A 58 4.65 14.36 -3.50
N LEU A 59 3.48 14.02 -2.95
CA LEU A 59 2.49 15.00 -2.51
C LEU A 59 3.03 15.87 -1.36
N VAL A 60 3.75 15.27 -0.42
CA VAL A 60 4.36 16.00 0.70
C VAL A 60 5.38 17.01 0.17
N ALA A 61 6.24 16.60 -0.78
CA ALA A 61 7.23 17.47 -1.37
C ALA A 61 6.61 18.67 -2.09
N GLU A 62 5.45 18.48 -2.72
CA GLU A 62 4.74 19.55 -3.45
C GLU A 62 3.99 20.51 -2.53
N SER A 63 3.70 20.11 -1.29
CA SER A 63 2.84 20.89 -0.39
C SER A 63 3.51 22.13 0.17
N GLU A 64 4.84 22.10 0.33
CA GLU A 64 5.64 23.15 0.97
C GLU A 64 5.27 23.41 2.45
N HIS A 65 4.33 22.64 3.00
CA HIS A 65 3.84 22.79 4.39
C HIS A 65 4.38 21.73 5.32
N GLU A 66 4.99 20.68 4.78
CA GLU A 66 5.53 19.56 5.55
C GLU A 66 6.98 19.32 5.17
N PRO A 67 7.84 19.02 6.15
CA PRO A 67 9.21 18.61 5.82
C PRO A 67 9.22 17.23 5.16
N PRO A 68 10.29 16.87 4.44
CA PRO A 68 10.41 15.51 3.91
C PRO A 68 10.28 14.47 5.03
N PRO A 69 9.49 13.41 4.84
CA PRO A 69 9.33 12.39 5.86
C PRO A 69 10.61 11.58 6.06
N ASP A 70 10.93 11.27 7.32
CA ASP A 70 12.14 10.53 7.69
C ASP A 70 11.99 9.03 7.42
N THR A 71 10.76 8.52 7.43
CA THR A 71 10.46 7.10 7.25
C THR A 71 9.29 6.93 6.29
N MET A 72 9.13 5.70 5.78
CA MET A 72 7.98 5.38 4.93
C MET A 72 6.67 5.63 5.65
N ALA A 73 6.57 5.18 6.91
CA ALA A 73 5.34 5.36 7.70
C ALA A 73 5.03 6.83 7.93
N ALA A 74 6.06 7.68 8.14
CA ALA A 74 5.88 9.10 8.36
C ALA A 74 5.23 9.82 7.17
N SER A 75 5.34 9.27 5.96
CA SER A 75 4.68 9.82 4.77
C SER A 75 3.16 9.88 4.94
N PHE A 76 2.59 8.85 5.58
CA PHE A 76 1.14 8.78 5.78
C PHE A 76 0.68 9.74 6.88
N ASP A 77 1.48 9.92 7.92
CA ASP A 77 1.18 10.93 8.95
C ASP A 77 1.19 12.35 8.35
N ALA A 78 2.15 12.62 7.47
CA ALA A 78 2.22 13.91 6.78
C ALA A 78 0.98 14.14 5.91
N LEU A 79 0.53 13.13 5.17
CA LEU A 79 -0.70 13.25 4.37
C LEU A 79 -1.93 13.46 5.26
N HIS A 80 -1.96 12.87 6.44
CA HIS A 80 -3.04 13.14 7.38
C HIS A 80 -3.02 14.60 7.82
N ARG A 81 -1.87 15.15 8.18
CA ARG A 81 -1.75 16.56 8.58
C ARG A 81 -2.13 17.52 7.45
N LEU A 82 -1.87 17.12 6.20
CA LEU A 82 -2.27 17.89 5.02
C LEU A 82 -3.75 17.75 4.66
N GLY A 83 -4.50 16.95 5.40
CA GLY A 83 -5.94 16.75 5.17
C GLY A 83 -6.27 15.77 4.04
N VAL A 84 -5.29 15.03 3.53
CA VAL A 84 -5.51 14.06 2.43
C VAL A 84 -6.08 12.75 2.95
N LEU A 85 -5.54 12.25 4.07
CA LEU A 85 -5.96 10.96 4.64
C LEU A 85 -6.66 11.14 5.99
N ALA A 86 -7.72 10.36 6.20
CA ALA A 86 -8.31 10.21 7.52
C ALA A 86 -7.31 9.51 8.46
N PRO A 87 -7.37 9.78 9.78
CA PRO A 87 -6.37 9.26 10.72
C PRO A 87 -6.35 7.72 10.80
N ASP A 88 -7.50 7.08 10.73
CA ASP A 88 -7.59 5.62 10.79
C ASP A 88 -7.01 4.95 9.54
N LEU A 89 -7.22 5.53 8.36
CA LEU A 89 -6.62 5.03 7.13
C LEU A 89 -5.09 5.18 7.18
N ALA A 90 -4.59 6.32 7.65
CA ALA A 90 -3.14 6.53 7.81
C ALA A 90 -2.53 5.46 8.72
N GLU A 91 -3.18 5.12 9.84
CA GLU A 91 -2.70 4.08 10.75
C GLU A 91 -2.67 2.70 10.10
N ARG A 92 -3.69 2.35 9.32
CA ARG A 92 -3.73 1.07 8.62
C ARG A 92 -2.64 0.96 7.56
N LEU A 93 -2.39 2.04 6.82
CA LEU A 93 -1.31 2.07 5.81
C LEU A 93 0.07 1.98 6.46
N LYS A 94 0.25 2.58 7.63
CA LYS A 94 1.50 2.44 8.39
C LYS A 94 1.76 0.99 8.78
N ARG A 95 0.72 0.23 9.15
CA ARG A 95 0.87 -1.21 9.43
C ARG A 95 1.27 -1.99 8.18
N ALA A 96 0.76 -1.60 7.01
CA ALA A 96 1.14 -2.24 5.75
C ALA A 96 2.63 -2.07 5.44
N VAL A 97 3.25 -0.97 5.87
CA VAL A 97 4.70 -0.78 5.75
C VAL A 97 5.44 -1.86 6.53
N GLY A 98 4.94 -2.26 7.69
CA GLY A 98 5.52 -3.35 8.48
C GLY A 98 5.59 -4.66 7.70
N PHE A 99 4.51 -5.03 7.03
CA PHE A 99 4.50 -6.21 6.15
C PHE A 99 5.53 -6.08 5.02
N ARG A 100 5.54 -4.94 4.34
CA ARG A 100 6.48 -4.69 3.23
C ARG A 100 7.93 -4.88 3.68
N ASN A 101 8.28 -4.39 4.87
CA ASN A 101 9.63 -4.50 5.40
C ASN A 101 10.00 -5.94 5.68
N VAL A 102 9.10 -6.73 6.26
CA VAL A 102 9.34 -8.18 6.46
C VAL A 102 9.52 -8.88 5.12
N ALA A 103 8.65 -8.60 4.15
CA ALA A 103 8.69 -9.27 2.85
C ALA A 103 10.00 -9.01 2.09
N ILE A 104 10.56 -7.81 2.21
CA ILE A 104 11.80 -7.44 1.51
C ILE A 104 13.04 -7.89 2.27
N HIS A 105 13.08 -7.72 3.59
CA HIS A 105 14.30 -7.92 4.38
C HIS A 105 14.41 -9.31 4.98
N ASN A 106 13.29 -10.01 5.15
CA ASN A 106 13.30 -11.36 5.72
C ASN A 106 12.07 -12.13 5.24
N ASP A 107 12.09 -12.52 3.97
CA ASP A 107 10.96 -13.21 3.33
C ASP A 107 10.62 -14.55 3.99
N ARG A 108 11.56 -15.20 4.67
CA ARG A 108 11.32 -16.44 5.42
C ARG A 108 10.44 -16.21 6.65
N ALA A 109 10.38 -14.98 7.15
CA ALA A 109 9.57 -14.61 8.30
C ALA A 109 8.14 -14.19 7.90
N ILE A 110 7.77 -14.26 6.63
CA ILE A 110 6.42 -13.93 6.19
C ILE A 110 5.42 -14.91 6.82
N ASP A 111 4.44 -14.37 7.51
CA ASP A 111 3.30 -15.13 8.02
C ASP A 111 2.20 -15.10 6.97
N TRP A 112 1.97 -16.23 6.31
CA TRP A 112 0.99 -16.31 5.22
C TRP A 112 -0.45 -16.18 5.70
N ALA A 113 -0.72 -16.43 6.98
CA ALA A 113 -2.04 -16.14 7.55
C ALA A 113 -2.29 -14.62 7.58
N ILE A 114 -1.27 -13.83 7.90
CA ILE A 114 -1.35 -12.36 7.87
C ILE A 114 -1.55 -11.88 6.42
N VAL A 115 -0.79 -12.42 5.47
CA VAL A 115 -0.93 -12.08 4.04
C VAL A 115 -2.34 -12.38 3.57
N HIS A 116 -2.87 -13.54 3.92
CA HIS A 116 -4.23 -13.94 3.56
C HIS A 116 -5.26 -12.95 4.11
N THR A 117 -5.11 -12.56 5.38
CA THR A 117 -6.00 -11.56 6.00
C THR A 117 -5.94 -10.23 5.27
N ILE A 118 -4.75 -9.76 4.91
CA ILE A 118 -4.59 -8.51 4.15
C ILE A 118 -5.33 -8.61 2.82
N CYS A 119 -5.15 -9.71 2.11
CA CYS A 119 -5.77 -9.89 0.79
C CYS A 119 -7.28 -10.07 0.85
N ARG A 120 -7.81 -10.68 1.92
CA ARG A 120 -9.25 -10.90 2.06
C ARG A 120 -9.98 -9.70 2.65
N GLU A 121 -9.34 -8.93 3.51
CA GLU A 121 -10.04 -7.94 4.34
C GLU A 121 -9.49 -6.51 4.23
N HIS A 122 -8.27 -6.31 3.73
CA HIS A 122 -7.61 -5.00 3.80
C HIS A 122 -7.20 -4.39 2.46
N LEU A 123 -7.52 -5.01 1.32
CA LEU A 123 -7.22 -4.39 0.02
C LEU A 123 -7.98 -3.08 -0.18
N GLY A 124 -9.10 -2.90 0.50
CA GLY A 124 -9.85 -1.65 0.49
C GLY A 124 -9.07 -0.45 0.99
N ASP A 125 -8.05 -0.65 1.84
CA ASP A 125 -7.21 0.45 2.33
C ASP A 125 -6.41 1.08 1.19
N PHE A 126 -5.89 0.25 0.27
CA PHE A 126 -5.18 0.75 -0.91
C PHE A 126 -6.11 1.48 -1.87
N ARG A 127 -7.32 0.96 -2.06
CA ARG A 127 -8.34 1.62 -2.88
C ARG A 127 -8.76 2.96 -2.28
N ALA A 128 -8.94 3.00 -0.96
CA ALA A 128 -9.26 4.23 -0.24
C ALA A 128 -8.15 5.27 -0.38
N PHE A 129 -6.88 4.84 -0.31
CA PHE A 129 -5.74 5.72 -0.55
C PHE A 129 -5.81 6.32 -1.96
N ALA A 130 -6.00 5.49 -2.97
CA ALA A 130 -6.07 5.96 -4.36
C ALA A 130 -7.20 6.97 -4.55
N ARG A 131 -8.37 6.72 -3.97
CA ARG A 131 -9.50 7.64 -4.04
C ARG A 131 -9.21 8.96 -3.34
N ALA A 132 -8.63 8.91 -2.13
CA ALA A 132 -8.29 10.10 -1.36
C ALA A 132 -7.32 11.00 -2.13
N VAL A 133 -6.30 10.41 -2.74
CA VAL A 133 -5.33 11.15 -3.55
C VAL A 133 -6.01 11.73 -4.80
N ALA A 134 -6.79 10.93 -5.52
CA ALA A 134 -7.51 11.40 -6.70
C ALA A 134 -8.45 12.58 -6.38
N ASP A 135 -9.17 12.50 -5.25
CA ASP A 135 -10.08 13.56 -4.82
C ASP A 135 -9.31 14.85 -4.49
N THR A 136 -8.11 14.73 -3.92
CA THR A 136 -7.25 15.89 -3.62
C THR A 136 -6.79 16.58 -4.88
N LEU A 137 -6.52 15.83 -5.94
CA LEU A 137 -6.07 16.39 -7.22
C LEU A 137 -7.22 17.01 -8.03
N GLY A 138 -8.42 16.72 -7.66
CA GLY A 138 -9.61 17.25 -8.33
C GLY A 138 -9.97 16.51 -9.57
#